data_03184e16abf1cf90c9efb0661d6137d9
#
_entry.id   03184e16abf1cf90c9efb0661d6137d9
#
_cell.length_a   1.000
_cell.length_b   1.000
_cell.length_c   1.000
_cell.angle_alpha   90.00
_cell.angle_beta   90.00
_cell.angle_gamma   90.00
#
_symmetry.space_group_name_H-M   'P 1'
#
loop_
_entity.id
_entity.type
_entity.pdbx_description
1 polymer ?
#
loop_
_entity_poly.entity_id
_entity_poly.type
_entity_poly.pdbx_seq_one_letter_code
_entity_poly.pdbx_strand_id
1 'polypeptide(L)'
;MTKAGDKILAGLESVLEYAKGNTEGSITYEIEVIDVKEVRKSLGMTQAEIADTFHVPAGNLRNWEQKRRQPEGPAKVLMYLIGKEPGAVKRALKVG
;
A
#
# COMPACT_ATOMS: atom_id res chain seq x y z
N MET A 1 -16.19 13.64 -10.38
CA MET A 1 -15.34 12.71 -11.15
C MET A 1 -14.39 11.99 -10.21
N THR A 2 -14.33 10.69 -10.32
CA THR A 2 -13.48 9.89 -9.44
C THR A 2 -12.03 9.96 -9.88
N LYS A 3 -11.16 10.33 -8.97
CA LYS A 3 -9.72 10.34 -9.24
C LYS A 3 -9.15 8.93 -9.09
N ALA A 4 -8.02 8.68 -9.71
CA ALA A 4 -7.36 7.38 -9.62
C ALA A 4 -7.07 6.98 -8.16
N GLY A 5 -6.68 7.93 -7.32
CA GLY A 5 -6.46 7.67 -5.90
C GLY A 5 -7.72 7.22 -5.17
N ASP A 6 -8.87 7.78 -5.54
CA ASP A 6 -10.14 7.39 -4.94
C ASP A 6 -10.52 5.96 -5.31
N LYS A 7 -10.20 5.53 -6.52
CA LYS A 7 -10.44 4.15 -6.94
C LYS A 7 -9.58 3.17 -6.16
N ILE A 8 -8.34 3.55 -5.90
CA ILE A 8 -7.45 2.73 -5.08
C ILE A 8 -8.00 2.62 -3.66
N LEU A 9 -8.42 3.73 -3.07
CA LEU A 9 -8.99 3.71 -1.72
C LEU A 9 -10.23 2.84 -1.66
N ALA A 10 -11.11 2.94 -2.63
CA ALA A 10 -12.30 2.11 -2.69
C ALA A 10 -11.95 0.62 -2.77
N GLY A 11 -10.95 0.29 -3.59
CA GLY A 11 -10.47 -1.08 -3.69
C GLY A 11 -9.85 -1.58 -2.40
N LEU A 12 -9.10 -0.72 -1.72
CA LEU A 12 -8.48 -1.07 -0.45
C LEU A 12 -9.53 -1.30 0.64
N GLU A 13 -10.58 -0.50 0.67
CA GLU A 13 -11.67 -0.70 1.61
C GLU A 13 -12.36 -2.04 1.40
N SER A 14 -12.59 -2.43 0.16
CA SER A 14 -13.17 -3.72 -0.16
C SER A 14 -12.28 -4.86 0.33
N VAL A 15 -10.98 -4.76 0.10
CA VAL A 15 -10.03 -5.77 0.56
C VAL A 15 -10.03 -5.86 2.08
N LEU A 16 -10.11 -4.71 2.76
CA LEU A 16 -10.14 -4.69 4.22
C LEU A 16 -11.39 -5.35 4.79
N GLU A 17 -12.53 -5.18 4.15
CA GLU A 17 -13.74 -5.84 4.58
C GLU A 17 -13.61 -7.35 4.50
N TYR A 18 -13.01 -7.85 3.44
CA TYR A 18 -12.69 -9.27 3.34
C TYR A 18 -11.76 -9.71 4.46
N ALA A 19 -10.71 -8.94 4.70
CA ALA A 19 -9.72 -9.27 5.72
C ALA A 19 -10.30 -9.29 7.13
N LYS A 20 -11.39 -8.57 7.36
CA LYS A 20 -12.07 -8.55 8.66
C LYS A 20 -13.01 -9.75 8.86
N GLY A 21 -13.07 -10.65 7.89
CA GLY A 21 -13.86 -11.84 8.02
C GLY A 21 -15.36 -11.66 7.86
N ASN A 22 -15.77 -10.59 7.20
CA ASN A 22 -17.18 -10.32 6.95
C ASN A 22 -17.79 -11.19 5.88
N THR A 23 -17.05 -12.10 5.36
CA THR A 23 -17.48 -12.82 4.18
C THR A 23 -17.46 -14.29 4.47
N GLU A 24 -18.59 -14.82 4.84
CA GLU A 24 -18.73 -16.24 5.05
C GLU A 24 -18.42 -17.00 3.77
N GLY A 25 -17.56 -17.99 3.90
CA GLY A 25 -17.17 -18.82 2.78
C GLY A 25 -16.24 -18.17 1.79
N SER A 26 -15.78 -16.98 2.04
CA SER A 26 -14.89 -16.29 1.14
C SER A 26 -13.44 -16.60 1.45
N ILE A 27 -12.59 -16.42 0.44
CA ILE A 27 -11.15 -16.60 0.61
C ILE A 27 -10.62 -15.48 1.49
N THR A 28 -9.91 -15.86 2.53
CA THR A 28 -9.24 -14.90 3.39
C THR A 28 -7.85 -14.66 2.85
N TYR A 29 -7.52 -13.40 2.60
CA TYR A 29 -6.19 -13.03 2.15
C TYR A 29 -5.34 -12.62 3.34
N GLU A 30 -4.25 -13.33 3.55
CA GLU A 30 -3.28 -12.94 4.54
C GLU A 30 -2.16 -12.18 3.84
N ILE A 31 -1.91 -10.98 4.32
CA ILE A 31 -0.79 -10.19 3.85
C ILE A 31 0.30 -10.34 4.88
N GLU A 32 1.41 -10.93 4.47
CA GLU A 32 2.55 -11.14 5.35
C GLU A 32 3.14 -9.81 5.81
N VAL A 33 3.94 -9.86 6.85
CA VAL A 33 4.66 -8.69 7.33
C VAL A 33 5.50 -8.14 6.17
N ILE A 34 5.37 -6.86 5.92
CA ILE A 34 6.02 -6.21 4.80
C ILE A 34 7.30 -5.53 5.26
N ASP A 35 8.41 -5.85 4.62
CA ASP A 35 9.64 -5.13 4.83
C ASP A 35 9.66 -3.92 3.89
N VAL A 36 9.27 -2.78 4.41
CA VAL A 36 9.13 -1.55 3.63
C VAL A 36 10.46 -1.12 3.02
N LYS A 37 11.55 -1.31 3.74
CA LYS A 37 12.87 -0.97 3.23
C LYS A 37 13.24 -1.82 2.02
N GLU A 38 12.95 -3.11 2.07
CA GLU A 38 13.21 -4.00 0.94
C GLU A 38 12.34 -3.64 -0.26
N VAL A 39 11.09 -3.29 -0.02
CA VAL A 39 10.21 -2.83 -1.11
C VAL A 39 10.83 -1.60 -1.78
N ARG A 40 11.25 -0.63 -0.99
CA ARG A 40 11.85 0.59 -1.53
C ARG A 40 13.13 0.28 -2.32
N LYS A 41 13.99 -0.56 -1.76
CA LYS A 41 15.23 -0.94 -2.44
C LYS A 41 14.98 -1.64 -3.76
N SER A 42 13.99 -2.51 -3.81
CA SER A 42 13.65 -3.24 -5.02
C SER A 42 13.17 -2.30 -6.12
N LEU A 43 12.60 -1.15 -5.75
CA LEU A 43 12.15 -0.15 -6.71
C LEU A 43 13.25 0.84 -7.09
N GLY A 44 14.37 0.83 -6.38
CA GLY A 44 15.44 1.78 -6.63
C GLY A 44 15.06 3.22 -6.31
N MET A 45 14.16 3.41 -5.36
CA MET A 45 13.66 4.74 -5.02
C MET A 45 14.12 5.17 -3.63
N THR A 46 14.26 6.49 -3.45
CA THR A 46 14.54 7.04 -2.13
C THR A 46 13.26 7.13 -1.33
N GLN A 47 13.38 7.36 -0.01
CA GLN A 47 12.21 7.58 0.84
C GLN A 47 11.36 8.75 0.34
N ALA A 48 12.03 9.84 -0.06
CA ALA A 48 11.33 11.01 -0.57
C ALA A 48 10.56 10.69 -1.85
N GLU A 49 11.16 9.91 -2.74
CA GLU A 49 10.52 9.52 -3.98
C GLU A 49 9.28 8.65 -3.75
N ILE A 50 9.39 7.69 -2.84
CA ILE A 50 8.24 6.84 -2.48
C ILE A 50 7.13 7.69 -1.88
N ALA A 51 7.49 8.57 -0.94
CA ALA A 51 6.51 9.42 -0.28
C ALA A 51 5.75 10.27 -1.29
N ASP A 52 6.47 10.86 -2.22
CA ASP A 52 5.87 11.72 -3.25
C ASP A 52 5.06 10.93 -4.27
N THR A 53 5.62 9.85 -4.76
CA THR A 53 4.98 9.05 -5.81
C THR A 53 3.70 8.38 -5.34
N PHE A 54 3.72 7.82 -4.14
CA PHE A 54 2.60 7.02 -3.63
C PHE A 54 1.78 7.72 -2.55
N HIS A 55 2.06 8.99 -2.31
CA HIS A 55 1.32 9.81 -1.34
C HIS A 55 1.37 9.22 0.08
N VAL A 56 2.52 8.72 0.47
CA VAL A 56 2.75 8.19 1.81
C VAL A 56 3.57 9.20 2.62
N PRO A 57 3.15 9.56 3.82
CA PRO A 57 3.94 10.48 4.63
C PRO A 57 5.34 9.94 4.90
N ALA A 58 6.36 10.76 4.67
CA ALA A 58 7.75 10.36 4.83
C ALA A 58 8.07 9.89 6.25
N GLY A 59 7.43 10.52 7.25
CA GLY A 59 7.60 10.10 8.64
C GLY A 59 7.14 8.68 8.88
N ASN A 60 6.03 8.29 8.25
CA ASN A 60 5.53 6.92 8.35
C ASN A 60 6.51 5.94 7.71
N LEU A 61 7.04 6.28 6.54
CA LEU A 61 8.05 5.45 5.89
C LEU A 61 9.26 5.23 6.78
N ARG A 62 9.75 6.27 7.39
CA ARG A 62 10.91 6.17 8.29
C ARG A 62 10.63 5.22 9.46
N ASN A 63 9.45 5.37 10.06
CA ASN A 63 9.07 4.52 11.19
C ASN A 63 8.95 3.06 10.77
N TRP A 64 8.37 2.82 9.61
CA TRP A 64 8.22 1.45 9.09
C TRP A 64 9.58 0.84 8.74
N GLU A 65 10.46 1.61 8.13
CA GLU A 65 11.80 1.10 7.76
C GLU A 65 12.67 0.82 8.97
N GLN A 66 12.51 1.63 10.02
CA GLN A 66 13.23 1.44 11.28
C GLN A 66 12.52 0.44 12.20
N LYS A 67 11.43 -0.13 11.75
CA LYS A 67 10.66 -1.13 12.48
C LYS A 67 10.11 -0.65 13.82
N ARG A 68 9.96 0.65 13.95
CA ARG A 68 9.29 1.25 15.11
C ARG A 68 7.79 1.03 15.05
N ARG A 69 7.25 0.98 13.85
CA ARG A 69 5.84 0.71 13.58
C ARG A 69 5.75 -0.16 12.35
N GLN A 70 4.64 -0.86 12.23
CA GLN A 70 4.33 -1.62 11.03
C GLN A 70 3.18 -0.93 10.30
N PRO A 71 3.17 -0.97 8.95
CA PRO A 71 2.00 -0.51 8.22
C PRO A 71 0.80 -1.34 8.65
N GLU A 72 -0.32 -0.67 8.90
CA GLU A 72 -1.53 -1.34 9.33
C GLU A 72 -2.71 -0.90 8.48
N GLY A 73 -3.71 -1.77 8.38
CA GLY A 73 -4.92 -1.47 7.64
C GLY A 73 -4.64 -1.14 6.18
N PRO A 74 -5.22 -0.06 5.66
CA PRO A 74 -5.04 0.32 4.26
C PRO A 74 -3.57 0.54 3.87
N ALA A 75 -2.76 1.05 4.80
CA ALA A 75 -1.34 1.28 4.54
C ALA A 75 -0.60 -0.04 4.26
N LYS A 76 -0.96 -1.09 4.98
CA LYS A 76 -0.35 -2.41 4.77
C LYS A 76 -0.69 -2.93 3.37
N VAL A 77 -1.95 -2.81 2.98
CA VAL A 77 -2.38 -3.25 1.65
C VAL A 77 -1.69 -2.43 0.57
N LEU A 78 -1.61 -1.12 0.76
CA LEU A 78 -0.94 -0.26 -0.21
C LEU A 78 0.52 -0.64 -0.38
N MET A 79 1.24 -0.85 0.70
CA MET A 79 2.65 -1.24 0.63
C MET A 79 2.82 -2.60 -0.03
N TYR A 80 1.91 -3.53 0.24
CA TYR A 80 1.92 -4.82 -0.42
C TYR A 80 1.76 -4.67 -1.93
N LEU A 81 0.80 -3.86 -2.37
CA LEU A 81 0.56 -3.62 -3.79
C LEU A 81 1.73 -2.91 -4.46
N ILE A 82 2.34 -1.97 -3.77
CA ILE A 82 3.52 -1.27 -4.27
C ILE A 82 4.66 -2.26 -4.51
N GLY A 83 4.82 -3.22 -3.61
CA GLY A 83 5.85 -4.24 -3.76
C GLY A 83 5.58 -5.23 -4.88
N LYS A 84 4.32 -5.56 -5.12
CA LYS A 84 3.93 -6.57 -6.11
C LYS A 84 3.69 -5.98 -7.49
N GLU A 85 3.02 -4.84 -7.55
CA GLU A 85 2.59 -4.23 -8.81
C GLU A 85 2.81 -2.72 -8.78
N PRO A 86 4.06 -2.27 -8.67
CA PRO A 86 4.33 -0.84 -8.57
C PRO A 86 3.84 -0.07 -9.81
N GLY A 87 3.96 -0.67 -10.97
CA GLY A 87 3.51 -0.02 -12.20
C GLY A 87 2.01 0.20 -12.22
N ALA A 88 1.23 -0.78 -11.76
CA ALA A 88 -0.22 -0.67 -11.70
C ALA A 88 -0.63 0.42 -10.72
N VAL A 89 0.01 0.50 -9.56
CA VAL A 89 -0.29 1.53 -8.57
C VAL A 89 0.03 2.91 -9.13
N LYS A 90 1.19 3.05 -9.76
CA LYS A 90 1.57 4.33 -10.39
C LYS A 90 0.56 4.75 -11.45
N ARG A 91 0.14 3.81 -12.31
CA ARG A 91 -0.85 4.13 -13.34
C ARG A 91 -2.19 4.53 -12.74
N ALA A 92 -2.61 3.86 -11.69
CA ALA A 92 -3.86 4.18 -11.01
C ALA A 92 -3.82 5.56 -10.35
N LEU A 93 -2.65 5.98 -9.86
CA LEU A 93 -2.48 7.28 -9.24
C LEU A 93 -2.31 8.41 -10.23
N LYS A 94 -1.97 8.11 -11.46
CA LYS A 94 -1.88 9.14 -12.50
C LYS A 94 -3.27 9.69 -12.76
N VAL A 95 -3.39 10.99 -12.63
CA VAL A 95 -4.60 11.70 -12.96
C VAL A 95 -4.49 12.16 -14.40
N GLY A 96 -5.39 11.65 -15.21
CA GLY A 96 -5.28 12.12 -16.53
C GLY A 96 -6.08 11.56 -17.51
#